data_274bdf16a7206d45dd55da8dd8b37c7f
#
_entry.id   274bdf16a7206d45dd55da8dd8b37c7f
#
_cell.length_a   1.000
_cell.length_b   1.000
_cell.length_c   1.000
_cell.angle_alpha   90.00
_cell.angle_beta   90.00
_cell.angle_gamma   90.00
#
_symmetry.space_group_name_H-M   'P 1'
#
loop_
_entity.id
_entity.type
_entity.pdbx_description
1 polymer ?
#
loop_
_entity_poly.entity_id
_entity_poly.type
_entity_poly.pdbx_seq_one_letter_code
_entity_poly.pdbx_strand_id
1 'polypeptide(L)'
;MERSTQPNKTKALAIHPGDFLAGLSVALLAIPQAMAYAGLAGMPAYTGLYVAAIPPIAAAYFASSPYLQTGPVALTALLTFAVLSQLAHPGTAEYIGLAALLALMVGVARLAVGLIRLGSVAYLMSQPMLIGFTSAAAILICFSQLSTVLGVQPPIDGVLPGSVWTLTHPSFWEWGSLILSLLTVALIQLGRRLHPLFPGVLIAVGIGVAYSHWWDYSGPILGDVPTGFPSLHWDFPWASLPALLIGAGVIAILGFAEPASIARTYATQDRIPWDANQEFVGQGVANLAAAFAGGFPVGGSFSRSAANRLAGAKTRWSGAITGIVVLFFLPFTTVLRDLPQAVLGAIVIATVMNLVRPRQLLGLLKYSRPQAAIGLLTFMLTLVLAPRIEIAVIIGVALAVAHHLRREQKLVFDHWTDAGGLHFKPQGVLWFGSAYTVEAEFAELLAKHPEVTDVKLHLGGLGRIDLSAAIMFKQLMEDAKTAGMKVELLDVPPMAKSWVDRVWQEELEA
;
A
#
# COMPACT_ATOMS: atom_id res chain seq x y z
N MET A 1 -30.33 15.01 16.11
CA MET A 1 -29.41 16.16 16.02
C MET A 1 -28.51 16.14 17.25
N GLU A 2 -27.49 15.28 17.28
CA GLU A 2 -26.44 15.29 18.30
C GLU A 2 -25.18 15.87 17.68
N ARG A 3 -24.71 16.96 18.25
CA ARG A 3 -23.46 17.61 17.84
C ARG A 3 -22.32 16.62 18.11
N SER A 4 -21.72 16.07 17.05
CA SER A 4 -20.45 15.37 17.14
C SER A 4 -19.42 16.32 17.76
N THR A 5 -19.00 16.01 18.97
CA THR A 5 -17.88 16.67 19.64
C THR A 5 -16.63 16.43 18.80
N GLN A 6 -16.28 17.40 17.97
CA GLN A 6 -14.97 17.40 17.31
C GLN A 6 -13.89 17.33 18.40
N PRO A 7 -12.92 16.40 18.30
CA PRO A 7 -11.82 16.35 19.25
C PRO A 7 -11.10 17.70 19.23
N ASN A 8 -10.95 18.26 20.42
CA ASN A 8 -10.38 19.58 20.66
C ASN A 8 -9.02 19.69 19.97
N LYS A 9 -8.91 20.48 18.90
CA LYS A 9 -7.68 20.64 18.08
C LYS A 9 -6.46 21.05 18.90
N THR A 10 -6.65 21.68 20.04
CA THR A 10 -5.59 22.09 20.96
C THR A 10 -4.94 20.92 21.71
N LYS A 11 -5.67 19.81 21.96
CA LYS A 11 -5.09 18.59 22.57
C LYS A 11 -4.20 17.80 21.62
N ALA A 12 -4.38 17.93 20.30
CA ALA A 12 -3.59 17.23 19.29
C ALA A 12 -2.17 17.82 19.09
N LEU A 13 -1.90 19.00 19.63
CA LEU A 13 -0.61 19.71 19.52
C LEU A 13 0.30 19.52 20.75
N ALA A 14 -0.20 18.95 21.85
CA ALA A 14 0.59 18.74 23.06
C ALA A 14 1.44 17.46 22.93
N ILE A 15 2.76 17.60 23.10
CA ILE A 15 3.70 16.48 23.19
C ILE A 15 3.48 15.79 24.55
N HIS A 16 3.31 14.48 24.54
CA HIS A 16 3.17 13.68 25.76
C HIS A 16 4.54 13.09 26.16
N PRO A 17 4.87 12.95 27.46
CA PRO A 17 6.15 12.33 27.87
C PRO A 17 6.41 10.96 27.27
N GLY A 18 5.37 10.14 27.05
CA GLY A 18 5.45 8.86 26.36
C GLY A 18 5.89 8.95 24.91
N ASP A 19 5.66 10.08 24.23
CA ASP A 19 6.09 10.28 22.83
C ASP A 19 7.61 10.40 22.73
N PHE A 20 8.25 10.96 23.77
CA PHE A 20 9.71 11.07 23.78
C PHE A 20 10.38 9.70 23.91
N LEU A 21 9.95 8.88 24.87
CA LEU A 21 10.48 7.53 25.05
C LEU A 21 10.24 6.65 23.82
N ALA A 22 9.02 6.74 23.28
CA ALA A 22 8.64 6.02 22.07
C ALA A 22 9.44 6.46 20.86
N GLY A 23 9.59 7.77 20.64
CA GLY A 23 10.36 8.32 19.54
C GLY A 23 11.83 7.91 19.60
N LEU A 24 12.44 7.97 20.78
CA LEU A 24 13.82 7.50 21.00
C LEU A 24 13.96 6.00 20.70
N SER A 25 13.07 5.19 21.25
CA SER A 25 13.08 3.72 21.02
C SER A 25 12.97 3.36 19.55
N VAL A 26 12.09 4.07 18.82
CA VAL A 26 11.91 3.85 17.39
C VAL A 26 13.11 4.35 16.58
N ALA A 27 13.73 5.49 16.96
CA ALA A 27 14.91 6.01 16.27
C ALA A 27 16.06 5.00 16.27
N LEU A 28 16.30 4.36 17.42
CA LEU A 28 17.33 3.34 17.56
C LEU A 28 17.09 2.12 16.64
N LEU A 29 15.84 1.75 16.41
CA LEU A 29 15.48 0.70 15.45
C LEU A 29 15.55 1.21 14.00
N ALA A 30 15.20 2.48 13.78
CA ALA A 30 15.08 3.06 12.46
C ALA A 30 16.44 3.26 11.78
N ILE A 31 17.49 3.64 12.52
CA ILE A 31 18.82 3.92 11.98
C ILE A 31 19.35 2.77 11.11
N PRO A 32 19.58 1.55 11.64
CA PRO A 32 20.11 0.46 10.82
C PRO A 32 19.11 -0.05 9.78
N GLN A 33 17.80 -0.04 10.08
CA GLN A 33 16.78 -0.43 9.12
C GLN A 33 16.72 0.53 7.92
N ALA A 34 16.86 1.82 8.15
CA ALA A 34 16.82 2.83 7.10
C ALA A 34 17.99 2.68 6.13
N MET A 35 19.18 2.40 6.64
CA MET A 35 20.37 2.12 5.83
C MET A 35 20.19 0.84 4.99
N ALA A 36 19.63 -0.20 5.60
CA ALA A 36 19.34 -1.46 4.93
C ALA A 36 18.30 -1.28 3.80
N TYR A 37 17.25 -0.47 4.03
CA TYR A 37 16.23 -0.18 3.00
C TYR A 37 16.75 0.75 1.90
N ALA A 38 17.71 1.64 2.17
CA ALA A 38 18.40 2.39 1.13
C ALA A 38 19.15 1.44 0.18
N GLY A 39 19.92 0.47 0.72
CA GLY A 39 20.56 -0.56 -0.09
C GLY A 39 19.57 -1.37 -0.92
N LEU A 40 18.43 -1.76 -0.34
CA LEU A 40 17.33 -2.43 -1.08
C LEU A 40 16.78 -1.56 -2.21
N ALA A 41 16.71 -0.24 -2.02
CA ALA A 41 16.29 0.72 -3.04
C ALA A 41 17.36 0.98 -4.11
N GLY A 42 18.55 0.40 -4.01
CA GLY A 42 19.70 0.70 -4.87
C GLY A 42 20.37 2.05 -4.57
N MET A 43 20.08 2.61 -3.39
CA MET A 43 20.56 3.92 -2.94
C MET A 43 21.73 3.75 -1.97
N PRO A 44 22.65 4.72 -1.90
CA PRO A 44 23.66 4.75 -0.85
C PRO A 44 23.04 4.74 0.56
N ALA A 45 23.63 4.01 1.49
CA ALA A 45 23.06 3.76 2.82
C ALA A 45 22.73 5.07 3.60
N TYR A 46 23.53 6.14 3.43
CA TYR A 46 23.31 7.42 4.09
C TYR A 46 21.97 8.08 3.69
N THR A 47 21.50 7.87 2.46
CA THR A 47 20.21 8.42 2.01
C THR A 47 19.06 7.84 2.81
N GLY A 48 19.19 6.59 3.28
CA GLY A 48 18.25 5.97 4.21
C GLY A 48 18.12 6.74 5.52
N LEU A 49 19.24 7.24 6.07
CA LEU A 49 19.22 8.07 7.27
C LEU A 49 18.52 9.42 7.02
N TYR A 50 18.72 10.03 5.85
CA TYR A 50 18.06 11.28 5.49
C TYR A 50 16.54 11.12 5.43
N VAL A 51 16.06 10.03 4.81
CA VAL A 51 14.61 9.74 4.74
C VAL A 51 14.04 9.12 6.04
N ALA A 52 14.89 8.73 6.98
CA ALA A 52 14.46 8.38 8.34
C ALA A 52 14.40 9.61 9.27
N ALA A 53 15.12 10.69 8.94
CA ALA A 53 15.18 11.91 9.74
C ALA A 53 14.09 12.92 9.35
N ILE A 54 14.08 13.41 8.11
CA ILE A 54 13.27 14.57 7.70
C ILE A 54 11.80 14.22 7.44
N PRO A 55 11.43 13.16 6.68
CA PRO A 55 10.05 12.80 6.39
C PRO A 55 9.16 12.55 7.61
N PRO A 56 9.61 11.88 8.69
CA PRO A 56 8.77 11.69 9.89
C PRO A 56 8.42 13.01 10.57
N ILE A 57 9.34 13.97 10.57
CA ILE A 57 9.11 15.32 11.12
C ILE A 57 8.01 16.01 10.31
N ALA A 58 8.14 16.00 8.98
CA ALA A 58 7.16 16.60 8.09
C ALA A 58 5.78 15.92 8.20
N ALA A 59 5.75 14.58 8.24
CA ALA A 59 4.52 13.80 8.41
C ALA A 59 3.79 14.15 9.71
N ALA A 60 4.51 14.33 10.82
CA ALA A 60 3.92 14.58 12.13
C ALA A 60 3.05 15.84 12.18
N TYR A 61 3.31 16.84 11.34
CA TYR A 61 2.47 18.04 11.26
C TYR A 61 1.11 17.77 10.59
N PHE A 62 1.05 16.83 9.64
CA PHE A 62 -0.11 16.64 8.77
C PHE A 62 -0.81 15.29 8.94
N ALA A 63 -0.13 14.27 9.52
CA ALA A 63 -0.70 12.93 9.67
C ALA A 63 -1.94 12.90 10.57
N SER A 64 -2.83 11.96 10.31
CA SER A 64 -4.03 11.70 11.10
C SER A 64 -3.77 10.70 12.24
N SER A 65 -2.95 9.69 11.99
CA SER A 65 -2.68 8.63 12.96
C SER A 65 -1.69 9.07 14.06
N PRO A 66 -1.98 8.80 15.35
CA PRO A 66 -1.07 9.09 16.44
C PRO A 66 0.14 8.15 16.51
N TYR A 67 0.07 6.97 15.90
CA TYR A 67 1.08 5.91 16.06
C TYR A 67 1.89 5.61 14.81
N LEU A 68 1.43 6.08 13.64
CA LEU A 68 2.07 5.76 12.37
C LEU A 68 3.50 6.32 12.31
N GLN A 69 4.45 5.42 12.12
CA GLN A 69 5.86 5.77 11.92
C GLN A 69 6.18 5.79 10.43
N THR A 70 6.32 7.00 9.90
CA THR A 70 6.67 7.27 8.51
C THR A 70 8.18 7.21 8.33
N GLY A 71 8.64 6.81 7.15
CA GLY A 71 10.06 6.74 6.79
C GLY A 71 10.32 5.66 5.74
N PRO A 72 11.58 5.22 5.56
CA PRO A 72 11.91 4.19 4.59
C PRO A 72 11.30 2.85 5.00
N VAL A 73 10.70 2.14 4.05
CA VAL A 73 10.09 0.82 4.25
C VAL A 73 10.44 -0.11 3.09
N ALA A 74 10.48 -1.42 3.38
CA ALA A 74 10.93 -2.43 2.43
C ALA A 74 10.14 -2.42 1.12
N LEU A 75 8.83 -2.23 1.19
CA LEU A 75 7.95 -2.24 0.02
C LEU A 75 8.24 -1.08 -0.94
N THR A 76 8.30 0.17 -0.42
CA THR A 76 8.61 1.33 -1.27
C THR A 76 10.04 1.29 -1.77
N ALA A 77 11.00 0.75 -0.98
CA ALA A 77 12.38 0.56 -1.39
C ALA A 77 12.48 -0.43 -2.58
N LEU A 78 11.82 -1.59 -2.50
CA LEU A 78 11.77 -2.56 -3.59
C LEU A 78 11.15 -1.97 -4.87
N LEU A 79 10.01 -1.26 -4.71
CA LEU A 79 9.34 -0.61 -5.85
C LEU A 79 10.22 0.49 -6.47
N THR A 80 10.96 1.25 -5.64
CA THR A 80 11.93 2.25 -6.12
C THR A 80 13.00 1.57 -6.95
N PHE A 81 13.61 0.49 -6.43
CA PHE A 81 14.60 -0.30 -7.19
C PHE A 81 14.03 -0.83 -8.50
N ALA A 82 12.83 -1.40 -8.46
CA ALA A 82 12.18 -1.97 -9.65
C ALA A 82 11.99 -0.94 -10.77
N VAL A 83 11.58 0.27 -10.42
CA VAL A 83 11.37 1.36 -11.38
C VAL A 83 12.69 1.93 -11.89
N LEU A 84 13.66 2.17 -11.01
CA LEU A 84 14.87 2.91 -11.35
C LEU A 84 15.99 2.06 -11.93
N SER A 85 16.09 0.79 -11.57
CA SER A 85 17.16 -0.10 -12.05
C SER A 85 17.16 -0.33 -13.57
N GLN A 86 16.08 0.05 -14.25
CA GLN A 86 15.96 0.00 -15.70
C GLN A 86 16.39 1.32 -16.38
N LEU A 87 16.53 2.39 -15.61
CA LEU A 87 16.83 3.73 -16.12
C LEU A 87 18.28 4.15 -15.83
N ALA A 88 18.83 3.72 -14.70
CA ALA A 88 20.19 4.06 -14.30
C ALA A 88 20.80 2.96 -13.41
N HIS A 89 22.12 2.95 -13.30
CA HIS A 89 22.83 2.02 -12.42
C HIS A 89 22.71 2.43 -10.94
N PRO A 90 22.37 1.49 -10.02
CA PRO A 90 22.29 1.75 -8.60
C PRO A 90 23.54 2.44 -8.05
N GLY A 91 23.34 3.36 -7.09
CA GLY A 91 24.41 4.08 -6.43
C GLY A 91 25.01 5.26 -7.20
N THR A 92 24.67 5.46 -8.49
CA THR A 92 25.16 6.60 -9.28
C THR A 92 24.43 7.90 -8.92
N ALA A 93 25.06 9.04 -9.21
CA ALA A 93 24.44 10.36 -9.00
C ALA A 93 23.13 10.51 -9.81
N GLU A 94 23.09 9.97 -11.02
CA GLU A 94 21.88 9.92 -11.85
C GLU A 94 20.76 9.14 -11.16
N TYR A 95 21.07 7.96 -10.62
CA TYR A 95 20.09 7.14 -9.90
C TYR A 95 19.51 7.87 -8.67
N ILE A 96 20.37 8.58 -7.91
CA ILE A 96 19.96 9.38 -6.75
C ILE A 96 19.03 10.52 -7.18
N GLY A 97 19.35 11.22 -8.26
CA GLY A 97 18.48 12.27 -8.82
C GLY A 97 17.11 11.73 -9.27
N LEU A 98 17.09 10.58 -9.94
CA LEU A 98 15.84 9.90 -10.34
C LEU A 98 15.02 9.45 -9.13
N ALA A 99 15.67 8.95 -8.06
CA ALA A 99 14.99 8.55 -6.83
C ALA A 99 14.35 9.74 -6.12
N ALA A 100 15.04 10.88 -6.07
CA ALA A 100 14.51 12.12 -5.52
C ALA A 100 13.32 12.63 -6.35
N LEU A 101 13.41 12.61 -7.69
CA LEU A 101 12.29 12.96 -8.57
C LEU A 101 11.10 12.00 -8.39
N LEU A 102 11.36 10.70 -8.27
CA LEU A 102 10.31 9.71 -8.01
C LEU A 102 9.61 9.98 -6.67
N ALA A 103 10.37 10.32 -5.61
CA ALA A 103 9.80 10.69 -4.32
C ALA A 103 8.96 11.98 -4.42
N LEU A 104 9.40 12.97 -5.19
CA LEU A 104 8.65 14.20 -5.49
C LEU A 104 7.30 13.86 -6.14
N MET A 105 7.33 13.05 -7.21
CA MET A 105 6.11 12.65 -7.94
C MET A 105 5.13 11.87 -7.05
N VAL A 106 5.62 10.93 -6.25
CA VAL A 106 4.82 10.18 -5.26
C VAL A 106 4.23 11.14 -4.23
N GLY A 107 5.02 12.11 -3.76
CA GLY A 107 4.59 13.14 -2.82
C GLY A 107 3.45 13.99 -3.38
N VAL A 108 3.62 14.51 -4.60
CA VAL A 108 2.59 15.30 -5.30
C VAL A 108 1.32 14.48 -5.53
N ALA A 109 1.45 13.23 -5.99
CA ALA A 109 0.29 12.36 -6.24
C ALA A 109 -0.50 12.08 -4.96
N ARG A 110 0.17 11.73 -3.84
CA ARG A 110 -0.49 11.50 -2.55
C ARG A 110 -1.12 12.78 -1.99
N LEU A 111 -0.43 13.90 -2.10
CA LEU A 111 -0.95 15.20 -1.66
C LEU A 111 -2.21 15.57 -2.46
N ALA A 112 -2.19 15.41 -3.78
CA ALA A 112 -3.35 15.64 -4.63
C ALA A 112 -4.54 14.78 -4.21
N VAL A 113 -4.35 13.44 -4.04
CA VAL A 113 -5.41 12.52 -3.58
C VAL A 113 -6.02 12.97 -2.25
N GLY A 114 -5.18 13.39 -1.30
CA GLY A 114 -5.64 13.87 0.01
C GLY A 114 -6.44 15.17 -0.08
N LEU A 115 -5.95 16.16 -0.86
CA LEU A 115 -6.59 17.48 -1.01
C LEU A 115 -7.92 17.40 -1.75
N ILE A 116 -8.03 16.61 -2.82
CA ILE A 116 -9.28 16.41 -3.55
C ILE A 116 -10.24 15.41 -2.87
N ARG A 117 -9.87 14.95 -1.66
CA ARG A 117 -10.67 14.05 -0.82
C ARG A 117 -11.00 12.69 -1.45
N LEU A 118 -10.09 12.15 -2.22
CA LEU A 118 -10.19 10.81 -2.81
C LEU A 118 -9.52 9.72 -1.97
N GLY A 119 -9.40 9.88 -0.66
CA GLY A 119 -8.78 8.89 0.25
C GLY A 119 -9.39 7.49 0.19
N SER A 120 -10.63 7.38 -0.30
CA SER A 120 -11.28 6.09 -0.58
C SER A 120 -10.54 5.24 -1.63
N VAL A 121 -9.68 5.82 -2.46
CA VAL A 121 -8.80 5.10 -3.41
C VAL A 121 -7.93 4.05 -2.70
N ALA A 122 -7.58 4.27 -1.44
CA ALA A 122 -6.87 3.28 -0.62
C ALA A 122 -7.61 1.93 -0.49
N TYR A 123 -8.94 1.93 -0.67
CA TYR A 123 -9.77 0.73 -0.59
C TYR A 123 -10.03 0.04 -1.94
N LEU A 124 -9.56 0.62 -3.06
CA LEU A 124 -9.74 0.03 -4.40
C LEU A 124 -8.89 -1.23 -4.60
N MET A 125 -7.85 -1.41 -3.81
CA MET A 125 -7.00 -2.60 -3.89
C MET A 125 -7.65 -3.77 -3.17
N SER A 126 -7.92 -4.85 -3.90
CA SER A 126 -8.50 -6.06 -3.32
C SER A 126 -7.51 -6.74 -2.35
N GLN A 127 -8.01 -7.25 -1.23
CA GLN A 127 -7.18 -7.97 -0.25
C GLN A 127 -6.45 -9.19 -0.86
N PRO A 128 -7.07 -10.04 -1.71
CA PRO A 128 -6.37 -11.13 -2.37
C PRO A 128 -5.18 -10.70 -3.19
N MET A 129 -5.33 -9.63 -4.00
CA MET A 129 -4.24 -9.04 -4.79
C MET A 129 -3.10 -8.55 -3.89
N LEU A 130 -3.42 -7.82 -2.81
CA LEU A 130 -2.42 -7.33 -1.85
C LEU A 130 -1.67 -8.47 -1.16
N ILE A 131 -2.36 -9.54 -0.73
CA ILE A 131 -1.72 -10.70 -0.10
C ILE A 131 -0.77 -11.38 -1.10
N GLY A 132 -1.20 -11.56 -2.35
CA GLY A 132 -0.38 -12.14 -3.41
C GLY A 132 0.87 -11.31 -3.67
N PHE A 133 0.67 -10.01 -3.96
CA PHE A 133 1.76 -9.09 -4.23
C PHE A 133 2.75 -8.97 -3.07
N THR A 134 2.27 -8.71 -1.84
CA THR A 134 3.17 -8.52 -0.68
C THR A 134 3.95 -9.77 -0.34
N SER A 135 3.36 -10.97 -0.51
CA SER A 135 4.07 -12.24 -0.30
C SER A 135 5.17 -12.47 -1.35
N ALA A 136 4.89 -12.19 -2.63
CA ALA A 136 5.88 -12.30 -3.70
C ALA A 136 6.99 -11.24 -3.54
N ALA A 137 6.63 -10.00 -3.24
CA ALA A 137 7.58 -8.93 -2.98
C ALA A 137 8.52 -9.27 -1.82
N ALA A 138 7.99 -9.83 -0.72
CA ALA A 138 8.81 -10.27 0.41
C ALA A 138 9.79 -11.37 0.02
N ILE A 139 9.38 -12.32 -0.82
CA ILE A 139 10.27 -13.34 -1.37
C ILE A 139 11.36 -12.71 -2.24
N LEU A 140 11.01 -11.80 -3.15
CA LEU A 140 12.00 -11.08 -3.97
C LEU A 140 12.98 -10.29 -3.12
N ILE A 141 12.52 -9.64 -2.06
CA ILE A 141 13.38 -8.93 -1.10
C ILE A 141 14.34 -9.92 -0.43
N CYS A 142 13.86 -11.07 0.05
CA CYS A 142 14.73 -12.07 0.64
C CYS A 142 15.80 -12.57 -0.36
N PHE A 143 15.39 -12.84 -1.61
CA PHE A 143 16.33 -13.23 -2.67
C PHE A 143 17.32 -12.11 -2.98
N SER A 144 16.91 -10.84 -3.06
CA SER A 144 17.83 -9.73 -3.33
C SER A 144 18.90 -9.55 -2.26
N GLN A 145 18.64 -10.00 -1.04
CA GLN A 145 19.59 -9.93 0.08
C GLN A 145 20.51 -11.14 0.20
N LEU A 146 20.30 -12.21 -0.58
CA LEU A 146 21.11 -13.44 -0.44
C LEU A 146 22.59 -13.21 -0.71
N SER A 147 22.94 -12.45 -1.73
CA SER A 147 24.35 -12.10 -2.00
C SER A 147 24.96 -11.30 -0.85
N THR A 148 24.21 -10.35 -0.30
CA THR A 148 24.65 -9.50 0.81
C THR A 148 24.88 -10.30 2.09
N VAL A 149 23.95 -11.19 2.47
CA VAL A 149 24.06 -11.99 3.70
C VAL A 149 25.11 -13.09 3.61
N LEU A 150 25.49 -13.47 2.40
CA LEU A 150 26.55 -14.46 2.14
C LEU A 150 27.90 -13.80 1.78
N GLY A 151 27.95 -12.46 1.72
CA GLY A 151 29.16 -11.71 1.41
C GLY A 151 29.70 -11.92 -0.01
N VAL A 152 28.81 -12.25 -0.98
CA VAL A 152 29.16 -12.62 -2.36
C VAL A 152 28.71 -11.56 -3.33
N GLN A 153 29.48 -11.30 -4.37
CA GLN A 153 29.07 -10.48 -5.52
C GLN A 153 28.90 -11.40 -6.74
N PRO A 154 27.66 -11.75 -7.10
CA PRO A 154 27.41 -12.61 -8.26
C PRO A 154 27.80 -11.88 -9.55
N PRO A 155 28.43 -12.59 -10.53
CA PRO A 155 28.81 -12.01 -11.83
C PRO A 155 27.62 -11.89 -12.80
N ILE A 156 26.42 -12.23 -12.36
CA ILE A 156 25.18 -12.25 -13.15
C ILE A 156 24.23 -11.19 -12.62
N ASP A 157 23.75 -10.34 -13.50
CA ASP A 157 22.76 -9.33 -13.17
C ASP A 157 21.36 -9.92 -12.96
N GLY A 158 20.61 -9.27 -12.09
CA GLY A 158 19.22 -9.62 -11.77
C GLY A 158 19.05 -10.35 -10.44
N VAL A 159 17.93 -10.06 -9.76
CA VAL A 159 17.67 -10.58 -8.41
C VAL A 159 17.61 -12.10 -8.38
N LEU A 160 16.79 -12.73 -9.21
CA LEU A 160 16.61 -14.17 -9.21
C LEU A 160 17.83 -14.91 -9.79
N PRO A 161 18.38 -14.54 -10.98
CA PRO A 161 19.57 -15.19 -11.50
C PRO A 161 20.79 -15.07 -10.58
N GLY A 162 21.05 -13.87 -10.06
CA GLY A 162 22.15 -13.65 -9.11
C GLY A 162 22.00 -14.45 -7.83
N SER A 163 20.76 -14.56 -7.29
CA SER A 163 20.49 -15.40 -6.10
C SER A 163 20.69 -16.88 -6.35
N VAL A 164 20.23 -17.40 -7.49
CA VAL A 164 20.46 -18.81 -7.87
C VAL A 164 21.96 -19.07 -8.02
N TRP A 165 22.69 -18.17 -8.69
CA TRP A 165 24.15 -18.31 -8.82
C TRP A 165 24.81 -18.33 -7.43
N THR A 166 24.47 -17.41 -6.55
CA THR A 166 25.01 -17.34 -5.17
C THR A 166 24.77 -18.63 -4.41
N LEU A 167 23.56 -19.21 -4.49
CA LEU A 167 23.22 -20.45 -3.79
C LEU A 167 23.94 -21.69 -4.38
N THR A 168 24.19 -21.70 -5.68
CA THR A 168 24.85 -22.82 -6.36
C THR A 168 26.36 -22.79 -6.28
N HIS A 169 26.97 -21.69 -5.80
CA HIS A 169 28.43 -21.53 -5.69
C HIS A 169 28.87 -21.26 -4.25
N PRO A 170 28.73 -22.24 -3.31
CA PRO A 170 29.04 -22.03 -1.88
C PRO A 170 30.53 -21.81 -1.63
N SER A 171 31.41 -22.14 -2.61
CA SER A 171 32.85 -21.87 -2.52
C SER A 171 33.22 -20.39 -2.48
N PHE A 172 32.30 -19.52 -2.89
CA PHE A 172 32.46 -18.04 -2.85
C PHE A 172 31.87 -17.41 -1.61
N TRP A 173 31.20 -18.19 -0.72
CA TRP A 173 30.58 -17.64 0.48
C TRP A 173 31.62 -17.19 1.48
N GLU A 174 31.41 -15.98 1.99
CA GLU A 174 32.15 -15.48 3.14
C GLU A 174 31.48 -15.96 4.42
N TRP A 175 32.12 -16.90 5.13
CA TRP A 175 31.54 -17.60 6.28
C TRP A 175 31.26 -16.68 7.47
N GLY A 176 32.07 -15.62 7.68
CA GLY A 176 31.79 -14.60 8.69
C GLY A 176 30.51 -13.83 8.41
N SER A 177 30.24 -13.50 7.13
CA SER A 177 28.98 -12.90 6.69
C SER A 177 27.77 -13.78 6.98
N LEU A 178 27.87 -15.08 6.68
CA LEU A 178 26.81 -16.04 6.95
C LEU A 178 26.54 -16.17 8.46
N ILE A 179 27.59 -16.31 9.28
CA ILE A 179 27.46 -16.44 10.74
C ILE A 179 26.82 -15.18 11.34
N LEU A 180 27.30 -13.98 10.96
CA LEU A 180 26.73 -12.71 11.41
C LEU A 180 25.26 -12.55 10.98
N SER A 181 24.93 -12.98 9.76
CA SER A 181 23.56 -12.92 9.25
C SER A 181 22.62 -13.85 10.02
N LEU A 182 23.03 -15.10 10.26
CA LEU A 182 22.23 -16.06 11.04
C LEU A 182 22.07 -15.58 12.49
N LEU A 183 23.13 -15.06 13.10
CA LEU A 183 23.09 -14.49 14.45
C LEU A 183 22.13 -13.28 14.50
N THR A 184 22.19 -12.40 13.50
CA THR A 184 21.31 -11.22 13.41
C THR A 184 19.85 -11.65 13.31
N VAL A 185 19.51 -12.59 12.42
CA VAL A 185 18.14 -13.11 12.29
C VAL A 185 17.70 -13.77 13.60
N ALA A 186 18.55 -14.57 14.22
CA ALA A 186 18.27 -15.23 15.49
C ALA A 186 18.00 -14.21 16.61
N LEU A 187 18.86 -13.20 16.78
CA LEU A 187 18.70 -12.15 17.79
C LEU A 187 17.37 -11.39 17.60
N ILE A 188 17.00 -11.08 16.38
CA ILE A 188 15.77 -10.36 16.09
C ILE A 188 14.54 -11.25 16.35
N GLN A 189 14.53 -12.49 15.85
CA GLN A 189 13.36 -13.37 15.94
C GLN A 189 13.18 -13.96 17.35
N LEU A 190 14.25 -14.44 17.98
CA LEU A 190 14.20 -14.99 19.34
C LEU A 190 14.02 -13.88 20.38
N GLY A 191 14.68 -12.72 20.17
CA GLY A 191 14.53 -11.58 21.06
C GLY A 191 13.09 -11.08 21.13
N ARG A 192 12.38 -11.01 19.99
CA ARG A 192 10.95 -10.65 19.96
C ARG A 192 10.06 -11.65 20.72
N ARG A 193 10.46 -12.93 20.83
CA ARG A 193 9.73 -13.92 21.64
C ARG A 193 9.92 -13.70 23.14
N LEU A 194 11.09 -13.17 23.54
CA LEU A 194 11.38 -12.88 24.95
C LEU A 194 10.67 -11.58 25.38
N HIS A 195 10.78 -10.51 24.59
CA HIS A 195 10.11 -9.25 24.86
C HIS A 195 9.83 -8.48 23.54
N PRO A 196 8.62 -7.94 23.33
CA PRO A 196 8.27 -7.25 22.08
C PRO A 196 9.17 -6.05 21.73
N LEU A 197 9.75 -5.38 22.73
CA LEU A 197 10.68 -4.26 22.58
C LEU A 197 12.16 -4.69 22.73
N PHE A 198 12.46 -5.98 22.61
CA PHE A 198 13.85 -6.44 22.68
C PHE A 198 14.70 -5.77 21.59
N PRO A 199 15.84 -5.14 21.94
CA PRO A 199 16.63 -4.35 20.99
C PRO A 199 17.55 -5.22 20.12
N GLY A 200 17.02 -6.32 19.58
CA GLY A 200 17.79 -7.33 18.83
C GLY A 200 18.54 -6.75 17.63
N VAL A 201 17.96 -5.75 16.96
CA VAL A 201 18.62 -5.05 15.85
C VAL A 201 19.86 -4.29 16.32
N LEU A 202 19.76 -3.56 17.44
CA LEU A 202 20.89 -2.79 17.98
C LEU A 202 22.03 -3.71 18.48
N ILE A 203 21.65 -4.79 19.15
CA ILE A 203 22.62 -5.79 19.63
C ILE A 203 23.35 -6.42 18.44
N ALA A 204 22.64 -6.76 17.37
CA ALA A 204 23.24 -7.32 16.16
C ALA A 204 24.19 -6.34 15.49
N VAL A 205 23.81 -5.04 15.40
CA VAL A 205 24.67 -3.98 14.87
C VAL A 205 25.92 -3.81 15.74
N GLY A 206 25.77 -3.74 17.07
CA GLY A 206 26.90 -3.64 18.01
C GLY A 206 27.86 -4.82 17.89
N ILE A 207 27.35 -6.05 17.83
CA ILE A 207 28.15 -7.26 17.62
C ILE A 207 28.84 -7.23 16.26
N GLY A 208 28.12 -6.83 15.18
CA GLY A 208 28.67 -6.74 13.84
C GLY A 208 29.84 -5.76 13.74
N VAL A 209 29.68 -4.55 14.28
CA VAL A 209 30.73 -3.54 14.32
C VAL A 209 31.92 -4.01 15.15
N ALA A 210 31.66 -4.56 16.34
CA ALA A 210 32.70 -5.09 17.20
C ALA A 210 33.49 -6.23 16.54
N TYR A 211 32.78 -7.18 15.92
CA TYR A 211 33.40 -8.28 15.20
C TYR A 211 34.26 -7.78 14.03
N SER A 212 33.74 -6.85 13.22
CA SER A 212 34.47 -6.30 12.09
C SER A 212 35.69 -5.50 12.51
N HIS A 213 35.63 -4.82 13.65
CA HIS A 213 36.71 -3.98 14.14
C HIS A 213 37.86 -4.78 14.80
N TRP A 214 37.52 -5.89 15.50
CA TRP A 214 38.53 -6.63 16.31
C TRP A 214 38.97 -7.96 15.69
N TRP A 215 38.22 -8.53 14.73
CA TRP A 215 38.49 -9.84 14.12
C TRP A 215 38.51 -9.75 12.60
N ASP A 216 39.51 -9.20 11.98
CA ASP A 216 39.81 -9.21 10.52
C ASP A 216 38.67 -9.69 9.60
N TYR A 217 37.49 -9.05 9.70
CA TYR A 217 36.35 -9.42 8.87
C TYR A 217 36.64 -9.16 7.39
N SER A 218 36.60 -10.19 6.58
CA SER A 218 36.97 -10.16 5.16
C SER A 218 35.79 -9.80 4.22
N GLY A 219 34.56 -9.79 4.76
CA GLY A 219 33.38 -9.47 3.96
C GLY A 219 33.17 -7.98 3.72
N PRO A 220 32.16 -7.62 2.91
CA PRO A 220 31.84 -6.22 2.64
C PRO A 220 31.35 -5.49 3.90
N ILE A 221 31.96 -4.32 4.16
CA ILE A 221 31.52 -3.37 5.20
C ILE A 221 30.83 -2.15 4.59
N LEU A 222 30.18 -1.37 5.42
CA LEU A 222 29.45 -0.16 5.00
C LEU A 222 30.39 0.88 4.40
N GLY A 223 31.59 1.03 4.96
CA GLY A 223 32.57 2.03 4.55
C GLY A 223 32.23 3.43 5.05
N ASP A 224 32.83 4.44 4.41
CA ASP A 224 32.68 5.84 4.82
C ASP A 224 31.24 6.31 4.56
N VAL A 225 30.56 6.69 5.63
CA VAL A 225 29.23 7.32 5.59
C VAL A 225 29.41 8.82 5.74
N PRO A 226 28.95 9.65 4.80
CA PRO A 226 29.02 11.09 4.92
C PRO A 226 28.45 11.57 6.25
N THR A 227 29.22 12.39 6.96
CA THR A 227 28.80 13.01 8.21
C THR A 227 28.16 14.36 7.92
N GLY A 228 27.09 14.69 8.64
CA GLY A 228 26.42 15.98 8.55
C GLY A 228 24.99 15.91 8.03
N PHE A 229 24.37 17.09 7.99
CA PHE A 229 22.98 17.22 7.58
C PHE A 229 22.83 17.11 6.06
N PRO A 230 21.70 16.57 5.54
CA PRO A 230 21.44 16.56 4.11
C PRO A 230 21.39 17.98 3.56
N SER A 231 22.08 18.19 2.43
CA SER A 231 21.89 19.41 1.64
C SER A 231 20.53 19.35 0.93
N LEU A 232 19.89 20.51 0.77
CA LEU A 232 18.65 20.58 -0.01
C LEU A 232 18.93 20.23 -1.47
N HIS A 233 18.21 19.22 -1.95
CA HIS A 233 18.29 18.76 -3.33
C HIS A 233 17.26 19.50 -4.19
N TRP A 234 17.72 20.23 -5.21
CA TRP A 234 16.89 21.01 -6.12
C TRP A 234 17.07 20.62 -7.58
N ASP A 235 18.11 19.87 -7.88
CA ASP A 235 18.46 19.47 -9.24
C ASP A 235 17.76 18.16 -9.60
N PHE A 236 16.50 18.28 -10.04
CA PHE A 236 15.69 17.15 -10.46
C PHE A 236 15.83 16.92 -11.97
N PRO A 237 16.01 15.66 -12.43
CA PRO A 237 16.08 15.31 -13.84
C PRO A 237 14.69 15.35 -14.51
N TRP A 238 14.12 16.52 -14.71
CA TRP A 238 12.76 16.73 -15.21
C TRP A 238 12.44 16.02 -16.55
N ALA A 239 13.45 15.81 -17.39
CA ALA A 239 13.28 15.07 -18.65
C ALA A 239 12.81 13.63 -18.46
N SER A 240 13.05 13.05 -17.26
CA SER A 240 12.68 11.67 -16.92
C SER A 240 11.26 11.53 -16.35
N LEU A 241 10.51 12.63 -16.20
CA LEU A 241 9.11 12.61 -15.70
C LEU A 241 8.22 11.56 -16.40
N PRO A 242 8.19 11.48 -17.76
CA PRO A 242 7.30 10.51 -18.45
C PRO A 242 7.66 9.05 -18.12
N ALA A 243 8.96 8.74 -17.99
CA ALA A 243 9.43 7.40 -17.70
C ALA A 243 9.05 6.96 -16.24
N LEU A 244 8.99 7.90 -15.32
CA LEU A 244 8.68 7.63 -13.91
C LEU A 244 7.18 7.64 -13.59
N LEU A 245 6.32 8.13 -14.48
CA LEU A 245 4.91 8.42 -14.19
C LEU A 245 4.13 7.19 -13.70
N ILE A 246 4.28 6.07 -14.39
CA ILE A 246 3.59 4.81 -14.03
C ILE A 246 4.10 4.30 -12.69
N GLY A 247 5.42 4.25 -12.50
CA GLY A 247 6.05 3.82 -11.25
C GLY A 247 5.65 4.69 -10.07
N ALA A 248 5.64 6.02 -10.25
CA ALA A 248 5.20 6.96 -9.23
C ALA A 248 3.74 6.74 -8.83
N GLY A 249 2.84 6.53 -9.80
CA GLY A 249 1.43 6.22 -9.55
C GLY A 249 1.24 4.92 -8.76
N VAL A 250 1.94 3.86 -9.14
CA VAL A 250 1.93 2.58 -8.43
C VAL A 250 2.44 2.74 -7.00
N ILE A 251 3.58 3.40 -6.79
CA ILE A 251 4.15 3.63 -5.46
C ILE A 251 3.23 4.55 -4.62
N ALA A 252 2.60 5.55 -5.22
CA ALA A 252 1.71 6.45 -4.51
C ALA A 252 0.52 5.70 -3.90
N ILE A 253 -0.11 4.81 -4.66
CA ILE A 253 -1.32 4.08 -4.23
C ILE A 253 -0.94 2.85 -3.41
N LEU A 254 -0.10 1.96 -3.95
CA LEU A 254 0.26 0.70 -3.30
C LEU A 254 1.07 0.94 -2.01
N GLY A 255 2.02 1.87 -2.06
CA GLY A 255 2.81 2.25 -0.89
C GLY A 255 2.00 2.97 0.20
N PHE A 256 0.75 3.38 -0.08
CA PHE A 256 -0.17 3.92 0.91
C PHE A 256 -1.03 2.83 1.58
N ALA A 257 -1.15 1.64 0.99
CA ALA A 257 -1.95 0.56 1.55
C ALA A 257 -1.47 0.14 2.96
N GLU A 258 -0.16 0.11 3.16
CA GLU A 258 0.46 -0.22 4.45
C GLU A 258 0.17 0.85 5.52
N PRO A 259 0.47 2.16 5.31
CA PRO A 259 0.06 3.24 6.20
C PRO A 259 -1.42 3.23 6.55
N ALA A 260 -2.30 3.08 5.56
CA ALA A 260 -3.75 3.04 5.76
C ALA A 260 -4.18 1.85 6.63
N SER A 261 -3.62 0.67 6.40
CA SER A 261 -3.91 -0.53 7.19
C SER A 261 -3.49 -0.36 8.65
N ILE A 262 -2.30 0.18 8.89
CA ILE A 262 -1.76 0.44 10.24
C ILE A 262 -2.64 1.45 10.97
N ALA A 263 -2.87 2.61 10.36
CA ALA A 263 -3.61 3.70 10.95
C ALA A 263 -5.05 3.29 11.30
N ARG A 264 -5.73 2.61 10.37
CA ARG A 264 -7.08 2.09 10.58
C ARG A 264 -7.15 1.04 11.68
N THR A 265 -6.18 0.12 11.72
CA THR A 265 -6.14 -0.93 12.75
C THR A 265 -6.06 -0.31 14.15
N TYR A 266 -5.17 0.65 14.34
CA TYR A 266 -5.03 1.30 15.65
C TYR A 266 -6.20 2.24 15.99
N ALA A 267 -6.73 2.95 14.99
CA ALA A 267 -7.92 3.77 15.18
C ALA A 267 -9.12 2.93 15.64
N THR A 268 -9.33 1.75 15.05
CA THR A 268 -10.38 0.81 15.47
C THR A 268 -10.14 0.28 16.89
N GLN A 269 -8.90 -0.11 17.21
CA GLN A 269 -8.54 -0.62 18.54
C GLN A 269 -8.73 0.43 19.63
N ASP A 270 -8.42 1.69 19.35
CA ASP A 270 -8.52 2.79 20.31
C ASP A 270 -9.89 3.51 20.24
N ARG A 271 -10.77 3.10 19.32
CA ARG A 271 -12.10 3.67 19.07
C ARG A 271 -12.05 5.19 18.78
N ILE A 272 -11.04 5.60 18.01
CA ILE A 272 -10.87 6.99 17.56
C ILE A 272 -11.12 7.09 16.05
N PRO A 273 -11.63 8.23 15.56
CA PRO A 273 -11.79 8.42 14.12
C PRO A 273 -10.43 8.52 13.43
N TRP A 274 -10.36 7.99 12.21
CA TRP A 274 -9.22 8.13 11.30
C TRP A 274 -9.66 8.78 10.00
N ASP A 275 -8.89 9.77 9.54
CA ASP A 275 -9.12 10.47 8.28
C ASP A 275 -8.09 10.04 7.24
N ALA A 276 -8.55 9.27 6.25
CA ALA A 276 -7.72 8.78 5.16
C ALA A 276 -7.16 9.92 4.30
N ASN A 277 -7.93 11.00 4.08
CA ASN A 277 -7.48 12.13 3.27
C ASN A 277 -6.35 12.88 3.96
N GLN A 278 -6.51 13.14 5.25
CA GLN A 278 -5.48 13.77 6.06
C GLN A 278 -4.22 12.90 6.12
N GLU A 279 -4.36 11.57 6.19
CA GLU A 279 -3.22 10.65 6.16
C GLU A 279 -2.50 10.70 4.81
N PHE A 280 -3.24 10.77 3.67
CA PHE A 280 -2.67 10.97 2.36
C PHE A 280 -1.87 12.27 2.27
N VAL A 281 -2.39 13.37 2.85
CA VAL A 281 -1.66 14.66 2.94
C VAL A 281 -0.37 14.48 3.73
N GLY A 282 -0.42 13.84 4.91
CA GLY A 282 0.77 13.59 5.74
C GLY A 282 1.84 12.78 5.01
N GLN A 283 1.43 11.68 4.35
CA GLN A 283 2.34 10.85 3.55
C GLN A 283 2.82 11.57 2.28
N GLY A 284 2.00 12.43 1.69
CA GLY A 284 2.38 13.28 0.56
C GLY A 284 3.49 14.25 0.94
N VAL A 285 3.30 15.03 2.02
CA VAL A 285 4.29 15.97 2.53
C VAL A 285 5.58 15.26 2.95
N ALA A 286 5.48 14.07 3.56
CA ALA A 286 6.65 13.26 3.90
C ALA A 286 7.49 12.87 2.67
N ASN A 287 6.83 12.50 1.56
CA ASN A 287 7.52 12.15 0.31
C ASN A 287 8.13 13.40 -0.38
N LEU A 288 7.47 14.56 -0.31
CA LEU A 288 8.09 15.82 -0.75
C LEU A 288 9.35 16.11 0.07
N ALA A 289 9.27 15.97 1.39
CA ALA A 289 10.42 16.17 2.27
C ALA A 289 11.55 15.17 1.97
N ALA A 290 11.23 13.91 1.63
CA ALA A 290 12.20 12.91 1.19
C ALA A 290 12.90 13.32 -0.12
N ALA A 291 12.16 13.87 -1.08
CA ALA A 291 12.69 14.34 -2.36
C ALA A 291 13.71 15.46 -2.16
N PHE A 292 13.36 16.49 -1.38
CA PHE A 292 14.25 17.61 -1.09
C PHE A 292 15.43 17.23 -0.18
N ALA A 293 15.35 16.11 0.54
CA ALA A 293 16.49 15.54 1.26
C ALA A 293 17.43 14.68 0.38
N GLY A 294 17.19 14.60 -0.94
CA GLY A 294 17.97 13.74 -1.85
C GLY A 294 17.75 12.25 -1.60
N GLY A 295 16.57 11.89 -1.14
CA GLY A 295 16.21 10.52 -0.78
C GLY A 295 15.31 9.82 -1.79
N PHE A 296 14.54 8.86 -1.33
CA PHE A 296 13.66 8.00 -2.13
C PHE A 296 12.26 7.89 -1.48
N PRO A 297 11.24 7.35 -2.20
CA PRO A 297 9.88 7.24 -1.69
C PRO A 297 9.76 6.54 -0.34
N VAL A 298 8.99 7.14 0.58
CA VAL A 298 8.76 6.66 1.94
C VAL A 298 7.32 6.21 2.16
N GLY A 299 7.11 5.45 3.26
CA GLY A 299 5.80 4.97 3.67
C GLY A 299 5.71 4.76 5.17
N GLY A 300 4.61 4.14 5.64
CA GLY A 300 4.44 3.76 7.04
C GLY A 300 4.93 2.35 7.31
N SER A 301 5.56 2.14 8.45
CA SER A 301 6.14 0.86 8.85
C SER A 301 5.32 0.16 9.92
N PHE A 302 4.87 -1.07 9.68
CA PHE A 302 4.17 -1.89 10.69
C PHE A 302 5.02 -2.10 11.93
N SER A 303 6.28 -2.52 11.77
CA SER A 303 7.13 -2.87 12.91
C SER A 303 7.48 -1.66 13.78
N ARG A 304 7.80 -0.51 13.14
CA ARG A 304 8.11 0.72 13.86
C ARG A 304 6.87 1.33 14.52
N SER A 305 5.71 1.28 13.86
CA SER A 305 4.44 1.77 14.44
C SER A 305 4.00 0.92 15.62
N ALA A 306 4.18 -0.41 15.55
CA ALA A 306 3.92 -1.30 16.68
C ALA A 306 4.87 -1.02 17.85
N ALA A 307 6.18 -0.87 17.59
CA ALA A 307 7.16 -0.50 18.61
C ALA A 307 6.85 0.86 19.24
N ASN A 308 6.46 1.84 18.43
CA ASN A 308 6.06 3.18 18.86
C ASN A 308 4.91 3.12 19.87
N ARG A 309 3.83 2.38 19.52
CA ARG A 309 2.69 2.21 20.40
C ARG A 309 3.03 1.45 21.71
N LEU A 310 3.81 0.36 21.59
CA LEU A 310 4.25 -0.43 22.75
C LEU A 310 5.17 0.37 23.68
N ALA A 311 5.99 1.27 23.14
CA ALA A 311 6.87 2.14 23.92
C ALA A 311 6.12 3.33 24.56
N GLY A 312 4.80 3.43 24.36
CA GLY A 312 3.96 4.39 25.07
C GLY A 312 3.63 5.67 24.31
N ALA A 313 3.80 5.70 22.99
CA ALA A 313 3.38 6.84 22.17
C ALA A 313 1.88 7.14 22.39
N LYS A 314 1.56 8.43 22.42
CA LYS A 314 0.18 8.94 22.58
C LYS A 314 -0.21 9.87 21.44
N THR A 315 0.76 10.49 20.80
CA THR A 315 0.53 11.46 19.73
C THR A 315 1.46 11.23 18.54
N ARG A 316 1.11 11.81 17.41
CA ARG A 316 1.92 11.78 16.19
C ARG A 316 3.32 12.43 16.34
N TRP A 317 3.53 13.21 17.41
CA TRP A 317 4.82 13.84 17.70
C TRP A 317 5.93 12.85 18.04
N SER A 318 5.59 11.62 18.46
CA SER A 318 6.57 10.54 18.59
C SER A 318 7.32 10.28 17.28
N GLY A 319 6.64 10.43 16.12
CA GLY A 319 7.27 10.37 14.80
C GLY A 319 8.25 11.50 14.54
N ALA A 320 7.88 12.74 14.90
CA ALA A 320 8.79 13.88 14.81
C ALA A 320 10.03 13.70 15.69
N ILE A 321 9.84 13.23 16.93
CA ILE A 321 10.94 12.93 17.86
C ILE A 321 11.86 11.84 17.26
N THR A 322 11.30 10.78 16.67
CA THR A 322 12.10 9.79 15.94
C THR A 322 12.99 10.45 14.89
N GLY A 323 12.42 11.31 14.04
CA GLY A 323 13.16 12.02 13.00
C GLY A 323 14.24 12.95 13.56
N ILE A 324 13.92 13.69 14.61
CA ILE A 324 14.86 14.60 15.30
C ILE A 324 16.04 13.81 15.89
N VAL A 325 15.79 12.68 16.56
CA VAL A 325 16.85 11.83 17.12
C VAL A 325 17.75 11.29 16.02
N VAL A 326 17.18 10.82 14.89
CA VAL A 326 17.97 10.38 13.73
C VAL A 326 18.78 11.54 13.15
N LEU A 327 18.20 12.74 13.07
CA LEU A 327 18.90 13.95 12.59
C LEU A 327 20.11 14.28 13.47
N PHE A 328 19.95 14.22 14.80
CA PHE A 328 21.06 14.41 15.73
C PHE A 328 22.11 13.31 15.68
N PHE A 329 21.77 12.13 15.19
CA PHE A 329 22.72 11.03 15.00
C PHE A 329 23.60 11.21 13.76
N LEU A 330 23.18 11.97 12.74
CA LEU A 330 23.91 12.11 11.47
C LEU A 330 25.39 12.53 11.60
N PRO A 331 25.78 13.44 12.50
CA PRO A 331 27.19 13.75 12.70
C PRO A 331 28.05 12.58 13.24
N PHE A 332 27.41 11.57 13.80
CA PHE A 332 28.09 10.42 14.45
C PHE A 332 28.07 9.15 13.59
N THR A 333 27.71 9.24 12.32
CA THR A 333 27.59 8.08 11.40
C THR A 333 28.88 7.31 11.21
N THR A 334 30.04 7.90 11.46
CA THR A 334 31.35 7.22 11.43
C THR A 334 31.44 6.00 12.33
N VAL A 335 30.66 5.94 13.42
CA VAL A 335 30.57 4.75 14.31
C VAL A 335 30.08 3.50 13.54
N LEU A 336 29.37 3.69 12.45
CA LEU A 336 28.83 2.60 11.63
C LEU A 336 29.72 2.22 10.44
N ARG A 337 30.90 2.85 10.29
CA ARG A 337 31.81 2.61 9.16
C ARG A 337 32.16 1.12 9.00
N ASP A 338 32.47 0.47 10.11
CA ASP A 338 32.91 -0.94 10.13
C ASP A 338 31.72 -1.93 10.18
N LEU A 339 30.48 -1.46 9.99
CA LEU A 339 29.30 -2.31 10.03
C LEU A 339 29.28 -3.26 8.83
N PRO A 340 29.26 -4.61 9.03
CA PRO A 340 29.12 -5.58 7.94
C PRO A 340 27.80 -5.40 7.18
N GLN A 341 27.86 -5.35 5.85
CA GLN A 341 26.66 -5.28 5.03
C GLN A 341 25.76 -6.51 5.25
N ALA A 342 26.34 -7.64 5.58
CA ALA A 342 25.63 -8.87 5.92
C ALA A 342 24.63 -8.68 7.07
N VAL A 343 24.95 -7.87 8.08
CA VAL A 343 24.05 -7.52 9.19
C VAL A 343 22.85 -6.73 8.66
N LEU A 344 23.09 -5.76 7.75
CA LEU A 344 22.02 -4.97 7.14
C LEU A 344 21.07 -5.85 6.30
N GLY A 345 21.63 -6.71 5.46
CA GLY A 345 20.83 -7.67 4.68
C GLY A 345 20.01 -8.61 5.57
N ALA A 346 20.58 -9.10 6.65
CA ALA A 346 19.91 -9.95 7.63
C ALA A 346 18.76 -9.20 8.36
N ILE A 347 18.92 -7.92 8.69
CA ILE A 347 17.86 -7.06 9.24
C ILE A 347 16.69 -6.96 8.26
N VAL A 348 16.97 -6.76 6.96
CA VAL A 348 15.91 -6.73 5.92
C VAL A 348 15.16 -8.06 5.91
N ILE A 349 15.87 -9.18 5.78
CA ILE A 349 15.25 -10.51 5.75
C ILE A 349 14.37 -10.74 7.00
N ALA A 350 14.91 -10.48 8.20
CA ALA A 350 14.19 -10.68 9.46
C ALA A 350 12.91 -9.84 9.57
N THR A 351 12.87 -8.67 8.94
CA THR A 351 11.69 -7.78 8.97
C THR A 351 10.63 -8.16 7.94
N VAL A 352 11.04 -8.63 6.75
CA VAL A 352 10.09 -8.92 5.66
C VAL A 352 9.56 -10.36 5.67
N MET A 353 10.20 -11.30 6.36
CA MET A 353 9.73 -12.68 6.46
C MET A 353 8.27 -12.81 6.91
N ASN A 354 7.80 -11.91 7.78
CA ASN A 354 6.42 -11.90 8.26
C ASN A 354 5.40 -11.44 7.20
N LEU A 355 5.85 -10.88 6.08
CA LEU A 355 5.00 -10.50 4.96
C LEU A 355 4.70 -11.68 4.03
N VAL A 356 5.48 -12.77 4.11
CA VAL A 356 5.23 -14.01 3.37
C VAL A 356 4.09 -14.75 4.06
N ARG A 357 2.90 -14.76 3.44
CA ARG A 357 1.66 -15.30 4.04
C ARG A 357 1.05 -16.44 3.23
N PRO A 358 1.77 -17.57 3.05
CA PRO A 358 1.31 -18.67 2.17
C PRO A 358 0.00 -19.28 2.63
N ARG A 359 -0.21 -19.39 3.96
CA ARG A 359 -1.46 -19.92 4.53
C ARG A 359 -2.66 -19.03 4.23
N GLN A 360 -2.48 -17.70 4.21
CA GLN A 360 -3.55 -16.77 3.86
C GLN A 360 -3.83 -16.82 2.36
N LEU A 361 -2.79 -16.85 1.52
CA LEU A 361 -2.92 -16.91 0.07
C LEU A 361 -3.64 -18.20 -0.38
N LEU A 362 -3.21 -19.35 0.11
CA LEU A 362 -3.85 -20.64 -0.17
C LEU A 362 -5.23 -20.76 0.49
N GLY A 363 -5.43 -20.12 1.64
CA GLY A 363 -6.70 -20.07 2.34
C GLY A 363 -7.82 -19.38 1.54
N LEU A 364 -7.46 -18.47 0.61
CA LEU A 364 -8.43 -17.81 -0.28
C LEU A 364 -9.23 -18.83 -1.13
N LEU A 365 -8.64 -19.99 -1.46
CA LEU A 365 -9.32 -21.06 -2.20
C LEU A 365 -10.57 -21.60 -1.48
N LYS A 366 -10.58 -21.53 -0.14
CA LYS A 366 -11.73 -21.96 0.67
C LYS A 366 -12.90 -20.98 0.60
N TYR A 367 -12.63 -19.71 0.35
CA TYR A 367 -13.64 -18.65 0.35
C TYR A 367 -14.15 -18.32 -1.04
N SER A 368 -13.24 -18.18 -2.03
CA SER A 368 -13.62 -17.78 -3.39
C SER A 368 -12.54 -18.16 -4.38
N ARG A 369 -12.84 -19.10 -5.29
CA ARG A 369 -11.90 -19.50 -6.36
C ARG A 369 -11.46 -18.33 -7.26
N PRO A 370 -12.37 -17.44 -7.73
CA PRO A 370 -11.95 -16.32 -8.56
C PRO A 370 -11.01 -15.34 -7.82
N GLN A 371 -11.31 -15.04 -6.56
CA GLN A 371 -10.45 -14.15 -5.77
C GLN A 371 -9.09 -14.78 -5.43
N ALA A 372 -9.08 -16.10 -5.17
CA ALA A 372 -7.83 -16.84 -5.01
C ALA A 372 -6.99 -16.82 -6.29
N ALA A 373 -7.62 -16.97 -7.47
CA ALA A 373 -6.95 -16.85 -8.75
C ALA A 373 -6.30 -15.48 -8.94
N ILE A 374 -6.98 -14.39 -8.59
CA ILE A 374 -6.41 -13.03 -8.62
C ILE A 374 -5.17 -12.94 -7.74
N GLY A 375 -5.25 -13.42 -6.49
CA GLY A 375 -4.11 -13.40 -5.56
C GLY A 375 -2.93 -14.23 -6.04
N LEU A 376 -3.19 -15.47 -6.48
CA LEU A 376 -2.15 -16.37 -6.98
C LEU A 376 -1.52 -15.87 -8.28
N LEU A 377 -2.33 -15.34 -9.21
CA LEU A 377 -1.83 -14.80 -10.46
C LEU A 377 -0.98 -13.55 -10.21
N THR A 378 -1.43 -12.64 -9.32
CA THR A 378 -0.63 -11.48 -8.92
C THR A 378 0.69 -11.91 -8.28
N PHE A 379 0.67 -12.93 -7.40
CA PHE A 379 1.87 -13.50 -6.80
C PHE A 379 2.84 -14.02 -7.88
N MET A 380 2.37 -14.84 -8.80
CA MET A 380 3.20 -15.40 -9.89
C MET A 380 3.74 -14.33 -10.81
N LEU A 381 2.89 -13.37 -11.24
CA LEU A 381 3.31 -12.27 -12.11
C LEU A 381 4.38 -11.40 -11.43
N THR A 382 4.27 -11.15 -10.13
CA THR A 382 5.27 -10.38 -9.38
C THR A 382 6.65 -11.06 -9.41
N LEU A 383 6.70 -12.39 -9.30
CA LEU A 383 7.96 -13.13 -9.38
C LEU A 383 8.53 -13.19 -10.80
N VAL A 384 7.68 -13.45 -11.81
CA VAL A 384 8.10 -13.66 -13.20
C VAL A 384 8.49 -12.37 -13.90
N LEU A 385 7.77 -11.27 -13.61
CA LEU A 385 8.02 -9.97 -14.24
C LEU A 385 9.12 -9.15 -13.54
N ALA A 386 9.71 -9.65 -12.45
CA ALA A 386 10.80 -8.94 -11.79
C ALA A 386 11.95 -8.63 -12.79
N PRO A 387 12.50 -7.41 -12.81
CA PRO A 387 12.27 -6.32 -11.86
C PRO A 387 11.01 -5.47 -12.09
N ARG A 388 10.27 -5.58 -13.19
CA ARG A 388 9.08 -4.77 -13.55
C ARG A 388 7.84 -5.17 -12.73
N ILE A 389 7.96 -5.18 -11.42
CA ILE A 389 6.87 -5.63 -10.51
C ILE A 389 5.66 -4.68 -10.52
N GLU A 390 5.84 -3.42 -10.93
CA GLU A 390 4.75 -2.46 -11.11
C GLU A 390 3.71 -2.93 -12.14
N ILE A 391 4.14 -3.64 -13.19
CA ILE A 391 3.24 -4.22 -14.19
C ILE A 391 2.36 -5.31 -13.56
N ALA A 392 2.93 -6.16 -12.71
CA ALA A 392 2.17 -7.19 -12.00
C ALA A 392 1.09 -6.58 -11.10
N VAL A 393 1.38 -5.44 -10.46
CA VAL A 393 0.42 -4.69 -9.66
C VAL A 393 -0.73 -4.17 -10.52
N ILE A 394 -0.42 -3.53 -11.65
CA ILE A 394 -1.43 -2.99 -12.57
C ILE A 394 -2.35 -4.10 -13.08
N ILE A 395 -1.79 -5.22 -13.52
CA ILE A 395 -2.57 -6.38 -13.96
C ILE A 395 -3.44 -6.92 -12.80
N GLY A 396 -2.87 -7.05 -11.60
CA GLY A 396 -3.61 -7.51 -10.43
C GLY A 396 -4.79 -6.61 -10.05
N VAL A 397 -4.59 -5.29 -10.10
CA VAL A 397 -5.68 -4.30 -9.89
C VAL A 397 -6.72 -4.40 -11.00
N ALA A 398 -6.31 -4.44 -12.27
CA ALA A 398 -7.22 -4.56 -13.40
C ALA A 398 -8.09 -5.82 -13.31
N LEU A 399 -7.51 -6.96 -12.95
CA LEU A 399 -8.23 -8.21 -12.75
C LEU A 399 -9.22 -8.13 -11.58
N ALA A 400 -8.81 -7.50 -10.47
CA ALA A 400 -9.69 -7.32 -9.32
C ALA A 400 -10.89 -6.42 -9.65
N VAL A 401 -10.65 -5.32 -10.37
CA VAL A 401 -11.71 -4.41 -10.84
C VAL A 401 -12.62 -5.10 -11.85
N ALA A 402 -12.07 -5.79 -12.83
CA ALA A 402 -12.84 -6.54 -13.82
C ALA A 402 -13.74 -7.62 -13.17
N HIS A 403 -13.19 -8.34 -12.20
CA HIS A 403 -13.98 -9.32 -11.43
C HIS A 403 -15.11 -8.66 -10.63
N HIS A 404 -14.81 -7.51 -9.99
CA HIS A 404 -15.84 -6.75 -9.26
C HIS A 404 -16.94 -6.26 -10.18
N LEU A 405 -16.61 -5.63 -11.31
CA LEU A 405 -17.57 -5.15 -12.29
C LEU A 405 -18.44 -6.30 -12.84
N ARG A 406 -17.81 -7.44 -13.18
CA ARG A 406 -18.56 -8.62 -13.65
C ARG A 406 -19.52 -9.19 -12.60
N ARG A 407 -19.18 -9.07 -11.32
CA ARG A 407 -20.06 -9.48 -10.23
C ARG A 407 -21.23 -8.52 -10.06
N GLU A 408 -20.99 -7.22 -10.15
CA GLU A 408 -22.03 -6.19 -10.03
C GLU A 408 -23.00 -6.16 -11.23
N GLN A 409 -22.62 -6.75 -12.37
CA GLN A 409 -23.51 -6.92 -13.52
C GLN A 409 -24.57 -8.03 -13.33
N LYS A 410 -24.36 -8.94 -12.37
CA LYS A 410 -25.29 -10.03 -12.13
C LYS A 410 -26.50 -9.55 -11.32
N LEU A 411 -27.63 -9.47 -11.99
CA LEU A 411 -28.93 -9.25 -11.38
C LEU A 411 -29.62 -10.59 -11.17
N VAL A 412 -30.48 -10.66 -10.18
CA VAL A 412 -31.42 -11.79 -9.97
C VAL A 412 -32.82 -11.28 -10.29
N PHE A 413 -33.57 -12.04 -11.00
CA PHE A 413 -34.92 -11.69 -11.44
C PHE A 413 -35.93 -12.64 -10.83
N ASP A 414 -36.86 -12.10 -10.05
CA ASP A 414 -38.05 -12.81 -9.62
C ASP A 414 -39.24 -12.36 -10.49
N HIS A 415 -40.08 -13.28 -10.90
CA HIS A 415 -41.30 -12.96 -11.61
C HIS A 415 -42.43 -13.93 -11.19
N TRP A 416 -43.64 -13.44 -11.21
CA TRP A 416 -44.87 -14.23 -10.96
C TRP A 416 -46.05 -13.56 -11.62
N THR A 417 -47.12 -14.34 -11.86
CA THR A 417 -48.39 -13.86 -12.37
C THR A 417 -49.48 -14.07 -11.34
N ASP A 418 -50.36 -13.09 -11.18
CA ASP A 418 -51.54 -13.19 -10.34
C ASP A 418 -52.78 -12.57 -11.06
N ALA A 419 -53.92 -12.46 -10.37
CA ALA A 419 -55.10 -11.81 -10.88
C ALA A 419 -54.95 -10.31 -11.21
N GLY A 420 -53.86 -9.71 -10.76
CA GLY A 420 -53.49 -8.28 -10.98
C GLY A 420 -52.45 -8.08 -12.06
N GLY A 421 -52.00 -9.13 -12.77
CA GLY A 421 -51.04 -9.03 -13.86
C GLY A 421 -49.72 -9.76 -13.67
N LEU A 422 -48.74 -9.40 -14.49
CA LEU A 422 -47.36 -9.89 -14.44
C LEU A 422 -46.48 -9.02 -13.53
N HIS A 423 -45.91 -9.64 -12.55
CA HIS A 423 -44.96 -9.00 -11.62
C HIS A 423 -43.54 -9.32 -12.03
N PHE A 424 -42.68 -8.26 -12.11
CA PHE A 424 -41.29 -8.39 -12.40
C PHE A 424 -40.46 -7.64 -11.33
N LYS A 425 -39.54 -8.35 -10.67
CA LYS A 425 -38.77 -7.83 -9.55
C LYS A 425 -37.28 -8.07 -9.75
N PRO A 426 -36.56 -7.12 -10.36
CA PRO A 426 -35.13 -7.17 -10.42
C PRO A 426 -34.49 -6.91 -9.02
N GLN A 427 -33.42 -7.65 -8.70
CA GLN A 427 -32.70 -7.54 -7.44
C GLN A 427 -31.20 -7.35 -7.73
N GLY A 428 -30.56 -6.44 -6.99
CA GLY A 428 -29.13 -6.16 -7.12
C GLY A 428 -28.83 -4.69 -7.30
N VAL A 429 -27.70 -4.37 -7.94
CA VAL A 429 -27.28 -3.00 -8.26
C VAL A 429 -27.56 -2.73 -9.74
N LEU A 430 -28.39 -1.74 -9.99
CA LEU A 430 -28.75 -1.36 -11.36
C LEU A 430 -28.02 -0.09 -11.77
N TRP A 431 -27.17 -0.23 -12.79
CA TRP A 431 -26.32 0.82 -13.34
C TRP A 431 -26.18 0.61 -14.86
N PHE A 432 -25.56 1.54 -15.57
CA PHE A 432 -25.44 1.47 -17.03
C PHE A 432 -24.89 0.12 -17.54
N GLY A 433 -24.00 -0.55 -16.78
CA GLY A 433 -23.41 -1.84 -17.17
C GLY A 433 -24.30 -3.03 -16.97
N SER A 434 -25.39 -2.95 -16.19
CA SER A 434 -26.35 -4.02 -15.95
C SER A 434 -27.75 -3.74 -16.53
N ALA A 435 -27.98 -2.52 -17.02
CA ALA A 435 -29.29 -2.10 -17.53
C ALA A 435 -29.79 -2.98 -18.69
N TYR A 436 -28.92 -3.32 -19.63
CA TYR A 436 -29.28 -4.18 -20.77
C TYR A 436 -29.78 -5.57 -20.35
N THR A 437 -29.34 -6.09 -19.22
CA THR A 437 -29.75 -7.39 -18.70
C THR A 437 -31.20 -7.36 -18.23
N VAL A 438 -31.63 -6.22 -17.63
CA VAL A 438 -33.04 -6.01 -17.25
C VAL A 438 -33.94 -5.94 -18.48
N GLU A 439 -33.49 -5.17 -19.47
CA GLU A 439 -34.24 -5.00 -20.74
C GLU A 439 -34.43 -6.33 -21.48
N ALA A 440 -33.34 -7.12 -21.59
CA ALA A 440 -33.41 -8.44 -22.24
C ALA A 440 -34.32 -9.43 -21.50
N GLU A 441 -34.18 -9.51 -20.16
CA GLU A 441 -34.99 -10.42 -19.33
C GLU A 441 -36.47 -10.01 -19.34
N PHE A 442 -36.73 -8.70 -19.28
CA PHE A 442 -38.11 -8.20 -19.37
C PHE A 442 -38.76 -8.51 -20.72
N ALA A 443 -38.04 -8.30 -21.83
CA ALA A 443 -38.52 -8.63 -23.17
C ALA A 443 -38.77 -10.13 -23.32
N GLU A 444 -37.88 -10.99 -22.80
CA GLU A 444 -38.07 -12.45 -22.80
C GLU A 444 -39.29 -12.88 -21.97
N LEU A 445 -39.51 -12.23 -20.84
CA LEU A 445 -40.66 -12.51 -19.97
C LEU A 445 -41.96 -12.11 -20.63
N LEU A 446 -42.03 -10.95 -21.28
CA LEU A 446 -43.20 -10.53 -22.04
C LEU A 446 -43.51 -11.48 -23.22
N ALA A 447 -42.47 -11.96 -23.90
CA ALA A 447 -42.64 -12.94 -25.00
C ALA A 447 -43.20 -14.28 -24.52
N LYS A 448 -42.95 -14.66 -23.26
CA LYS A 448 -43.53 -15.88 -22.65
C LYS A 448 -44.96 -15.70 -22.17
N HIS A 449 -45.42 -14.46 -22.00
CA HIS A 449 -46.77 -14.12 -21.51
C HIS A 449 -47.47 -13.12 -22.44
N PRO A 450 -47.74 -13.46 -23.70
CA PRO A 450 -48.29 -12.53 -24.69
C PRO A 450 -49.74 -12.08 -24.36
N GLU A 451 -50.41 -12.77 -23.45
CA GLU A 451 -51.77 -12.46 -23.00
C GLU A 451 -51.86 -11.39 -21.93
N VAL A 452 -50.69 -10.97 -21.34
CA VAL A 452 -50.67 -10.04 -20.22
C VAL A 452 -50.84 -8.61 -20.71
N THR A 453 -51.76 -7.87 -20.08
CA THR A 453 -52.02 -6.46 -20.32
C THR A 453 -51.57 -5.56 -19.19
N ASP A 454 -51.36 -6.12 -18.00
CA ASP A 454 -50.94 -5.37 -16.80
C ASP A 454 -49.62 -5.89 -16.29
N VAL A 455 -48.63 -4.98 -16.16
CA VAL A 455 -47.27 -5.28 -15.69
C VAL A 455 -46.93 -4.45 -14.47
N LYS A 456 -46.44 -5.09 -13.44
CA LYS A 456 -46.01 -4.46 -12.17
C LYS A 456 -44.51 -4.61 -11.97
N LEU A 457 -43.80 -3.49 -11.99
CA LEU A 457 -42.35 -3.44 -11.79
C LEU A 457 -42.03 -3.12 -10.32
N HIS A 458 -41.45 -4.10 -9.60
CA HIS A 458 -41.05 -3.97 -8.20
C HIS A 458 -39.59 -3.53 -8.10
N LEU A 459 -39.33 -2.28 -7.71
CA LEU A 459 -37.98 -1.76 -7.60
C LEU A 459 -37.36 -1.94 -6.21
N GLY A 460 -38.12 -2.43 -5.22
CA GLY A 460 -37.66 -2.59 -3.83
C GLY A 460 -36.50 -3.59 -3.63
N GLY A 461 -36.22 -4.44 -4.63
CA GLY A 461 -35.06 -5.34 -4.64
C GLY A 461 -33.75 -4.69 -5.11
N LEU A 462 -33.81 -3.45 -5.60
CA LEU A 462 -32.66 -2.75 -6.14
C LEU A 462 -31.97 -1.92 -5.05
N GLY A 463 -30.69 -2.20 -4.79
CA GLY A 463 -29.90 -1.49 -3.80
C GLY A 463 -29.47 -0.08 -4.25
N ARG A 464 -29.33 0.11 -5.58
CA ARG A 464 -28.95 1.40 -6.19
C ARG A 464 -29.46 1.44 -7.63
N ILE A 465 -29.93 2.64 -8.05
CA ILE A 465 -30.30 2.93 -9.44
C ILE A 465 -29.56 4.20 -9.84
N ASP A 466 -28.85 4.19 -10.98
CA ASP A 466 -28.23 5.39 -11.55
C ASP A 466 -29.12 6.06 -12.59
N LEU A 467 -28.68 7.21 -13.10
CA LEU A 467 -29.44 7.99 -14.10
C LEU A 467 -29.70 7.17 -15.39
N SER A 468 -28.69 6.42 -15.87
CA SER A 468 -28.82 5.61 -17.10
C SER A 468 -29.88 4.51 -16.94
N ALA A 469 -29.91 3.88 -15.76
CA ALA A 469 -30.91 2.89 -15.43
C ALA A 469 -32.33 3.49 -15.29
N ALA A 470 -32.44 4.70 -14.73
CA ALA A 470 -33.72 5.39 -14.63
C ALA A 470 -34.29 5.77 -16.02
N ILE A 471 -33.42 6.22 -16.94
CA ILE A 471 -33.78 6.50 -18.33
C ILE A 471 -34.20 5.21 -19.04
N MET A 472 -33.46 4.13 -18.87
CA MET A 472 -33.81 2.81 -19.46
C MET A 472 -35.19 2.32 -18.97
N PHE A 473 -35.49 2.43 -17.67
CA PHE A 473 -36.80 2.08 -17.16
C PHE A 473 -37.91 2.95 -17.75
N LYS A 474 -37.68 4.26 -17.92
CA LYS A 474 -38.63 5.14 -18.59
C LYS A 474 -38.94 4.64 -20.00
N GLN A 475 -37.88 4.38 -20.80
CA GLN A 475 -38.03 3.86 -22.16
C GLN A 475 -38.80 2.52 -22.20
N LEU A 476 -38.46 1.59 -21.31
CA LEU A 476 -39.06 0.29 -21.20
C LEU A 476 -40.58 0.38 -20.86
N MET A 477 -40.95 1.36 -20.02
CA MET A 477 -42.37 1.61 -19.73
C MET A 477 -43.11 2.25 -20.92
N GLU A 478 -42.48 3.17 -21.64
CA GLU A 478 -43.02 3.80 -22.84
C GLU A 478 -43.25 2.76 -23.95
N ASP A 479 -42.27 1.88 -24.16
CA ASP A 479 -42.37 0.79 -25.13
C ASP A 479 -43.51 -0.20 -24.78
N ALA A 480 -43.63 -0.56 -23.50
CA ALA A 480 -44.70 -1.41 -23.01
C ALA A 480 -46.08 -0.74 -23.16
N LYS A 481 -46.22 0.56 -22.87
CA LYS A 481 -47.44 1.34 -23.08
C LYS A 481 -47.82 1.39 -24.57
N THR A 482 -46.82 1.58 -25.45
CA THR A 482 -47.03 1.60 -26.90
C THR A 482 -47.52 0.24 -27.40
N ALA A 483 -47.08 -0.84 -26.75
CA ALA A 483 -47.59 -2.20 -27.01
C ALA A 483 -49.01 -2.49 -26.39
N GLY A 484 -49.63 -1.47 -25.80
CA GLY A 484 -50.98 -1.57 -25.20
C GLY A 484 -51.02 -2.14 -23.79
N MET A 485 -49.87 -2.21 -23.11
CA MET A 485 -49.75 -2.70 -21.73
C MET A 485 -49.82 -1.54 -20.73
N LYS A 486 -50.46 -1.79 -19.58
CA LYS A 486 -50.45 -0.89 -18.44
C LYS A 486 -49.26 -1.27 -17.53
N VAL A 487 -48.37 -0.34 -17.28
CA VAL A 487 -47.21 -0.58 -16.43
C VAL A 487 -47.30 0.27 -15.15
N GLU A 488 -47.15 -0.39 -14.01
CA GLU A 488 -47.18 0.22 -12.68
C GLU A 488 -45.85 -0.02 -11.97
N LEU A 489 -45.27 1.04 -11.33
CA LEU A 489 -44.11 0.92 -10.52
C LEU A 489 -44.45 0.77 -9.05
N LEU A 490 -43.84 -0.23 -8.41
CA LEU A 490 -44.06 -0.56 -7.01
C LEU A 490 -42.75 -0.52 -6.24
N ASP A 491 -42.83 -0.20 -4.96
CA ASP A 491 -41.70 -0.30 -3.99
C ASP A 491 -40.46 0.49 -4.40
N VAL A 492 -40.61 1.70 -4.93
CA VAL A 492 -39.50 2.55 -5.36
C VAL A 492 -38.60 2.88 -4.15
N PRO A 493 -37.29 2.48 -4.16
CA PRO A 493 -36.39 2.75 -3.05
C PRO A 493 -36.20 4.27 -2.84
N PRO A 494 -36.05 4.76 -1.59
CA PRO A 494 -35.86 6.20 -1.33
C PRO A 494 -34.67 6.81 -2.09
N MET A 495 -33.62 6.02 -2.33
CA MET A 495 -32.43 6.45 -3.09
C MET A 495 -32.70 6.62 -4.58
N ALA A 496 -33.62 5.87 -5.13
CA ALA A 496 -34.05 5.94 -6.54
C ALA A 496 -35.09 7.04 -6.77
N LYS A 497 -35.86 7.40 -5.72
CA LYS A 497 -36.99 8.32 -5.82
C LYS A 497 -36.59 9.67 -6.44
N SER A 498 -35.42 10.19 -6.12
CA SER A 498 -34.94 11.45 -6.70
C SER A 498 -34.66 11.38 -8.22
N TRP A 499 -34.26 10.23 -8.74
CA TRP A 499 -34.05 10.00 -10.17
C TRP A 499 -35.36 9.70 -10.88
N VAL A 500 -36.18 8.87 -10.28
CA VAL A 500 -37.51 8.52 -10.74
C VAL A 500 -38.34 9.78 -10.88
N ASP A 501 -38.41 10.60 -9.83
CA ASP A 501 -39.19 11.85 -9.85
C ASP A 501 -38.67 12.82 -10.92
N ARG A 502 -37.37 13.00 -11.11
CA ARG A 502 -36.80 13.92 -12.12
C ARG A 502 -36.97 13.43 -13.56
N VAL A 503 -36.74 12.14 -13.82
CA VAL A 503 -36.78 11.58 -15.18
C VAL A 503 -38.23 11.40 -15.65
N TRP A 504 -39.20 11.26 -14.73
CA TRP A 504 -40.60 10.95 -15.04
C TRP A 504 -41.59 12.08 -14.75
N GLN A 505 -41.18 13.15 -14.00
CA GLN A 505 -42.03 14.32 -13.79
C GLN A 505 -42.33 15.12 -15.07
N GLU A 506 -41.53 14.99 -16.12
CA GLU A 506 -41.83 15.62 -17.41
C GLU A 506 -43.11 15.08 -18.09
N GLU A 507 -43.65 13.90 -17.69
CA GLU A 507 -44.92 13.37 -18.23
C GLU A 507 -46.16 13.76 -17.41
N LEU A 508 -46.02 14.32 -16.21
CA LEU A 508 -47.14 14.78 -15.40
C LEU A 508 -47.55 16.24 -15.73
N GLU A 509 -46.74 16.98 -16.49
CA GLU A 509 -46.99 18.33 -16.92
C GLU A 509 -47.30 18.46 -18.44
N ALA A 510 -47.23 17.36 -19.20
CA ALA A 510 -47.59 17.28 -20.61
C ALA A 510 -48.91 16.54 -20.82
#